data_0cb975c45fe0ae5a01199354c5e1a8af
#
_entry.id   0cb975c45fe0ae5a01199354c5e1a8af
#
_cell.length_a   1.000
_cell.length_b   1.000
_cell.length_c   1.000
_cell.angle_alpha   90.00
_cell.angle_beta   90.00
_cell.angle_gamma   90.00
#
_symmetry.space_group_name_H-M   'P 1'
#
loop_
_entity.id
_entity.type
_entity.pdbx_description
1 polymer ?
#
loop_
_entity_poly.entity_id
_entity_poly.type
_entity_poly.pdbx_seq_one_letter_code
_entity_poly.pdbx_strand_id
1 'polypeptide(L)'
;MMRNELFETCGRAGDHAPGIYTLTAPTGTGKTLALLHFALRQCRKNGQQRIIIVLPFITLTEQNAIEYRKILGDDVLLEDHSQRQLTEEQRKFAQRWDMPVIVTTSVRFFEGLFAAKAPNLRKLHRLANSVIIFDEAQSLSAELFPATLKTIQALCNLPKKNVTMLFSTATQPDYQSIPNLTWHATEL
;
A
#
# COMPACT_ATOMS: atom_id res chain seq x y z
N MET A 1 -23.94 5.58 9.74
CA MET A 1 -24.12 5.99 8.35
C MET A 1 -22.78 6.12 7.62
N MET A 2 -21.92 7.01 8.02
CA MET A 2 -20.61 7.28 7.37
C MET A 2 -19.71 6.07 7.13
N ARG A 3 -19.66 5.09 8.05
CA ARG A 3 -18.78 3.90 7.95
C ARG A 3 -19.17 2.96 6.79
N ASN A 4 -20.47 2.72 6.61
CA ASN A 4 -20.96 1.87 5.51
C ASN A 4 -20.81 2.58 4.16
N GLU A 5 -21.01 3.89 4.13
CA GLU A 5 -20.89 4.71 2.93
C GLU A 5 -19.45 4.73 2.42
N LEU A 6 -18.46 4.93 3.30
CA LEU A 6 -17.05 4.86 2.97
C LEU A 6 -16.66 3.46 2.44
N PHE A 7 -17.12 2.41 3.11
CA PHE A 7 -16.86 1.03 2.71
C PHE A 7 -17.40 0.73 1.31
N GLU A 8 -18.65 1.13 1.01
CA GLU A 8 -19.27 0.94 -0.30
C GLU A 8 -18.60 1.79 -1.39
N THR A 9 -18.22 3.02 -1.07
CA THR A 9 -17.54 3.91 -2.02
C THR A 9 -16.17 3.34 -2.40
N CYS A 10 -15.36 2.95 -1.43
CA CYS A 10 -14.08 2.28 -1.67
C CYS A 10 -14.27 0.97 -2.46
N GLY A 11 -15.31 0.20 -2.14
CA GLY A 11 -15.63 -1.03 -2.88
C GLY A 11 -15.92 -0.75 -4.36
N ARG A 12 -16.78 0.22 -4.67
CA ARG A 12 -17.08 0.61 -6.07
C ARG A 12 -15.84 1.11 -6.81
N ALA A 13 -15.05 1.95 -6.15
CA ALA A 13 -13.81 2.46 -6.73
C ALA A 13 -12.79 1.33 -7.00
N GLY A 14 -12.81 0.27 -6.22
CA GLY A 14 -12.01 -0.91 -6.44
C GLY A 14 -12.29 -1.64 -7.77
N ASP A 15 -13.40 -1.37 -8.43
CA ASP A 15 -13.72 -1.92 -9.75
C ASP A 15 -13.22 -1.06 -10.93
N HIS A 16 -12.61 0.08 -10.65
CA HIS A 16 -12.04 0.95 -11.68
C HIS A 16 -10.71 0.38 -12.23
N ALA A 17 -10.22 0.99 -13.30
CA ALA A 17 -8.92 0.64 -13.89
C ALA A 17 -7.76 0.90 -12.92
N PRO A 18 -6.63 0.19 -13.05
CA PRO A 18 -5.43 0.50 -12.28
C PRO A 18 -4.98 1.94 -12.46
N GLY A 19 -4.52 2.54 -11.37
CA GLY A 19 -4.13 3.95 -11.39
C GLY A 19 -3.72 4.44 -10.00
N ILE A 20 -3.69 5.75 -9.86
CA ILE A 20 -3.39 6.42 -8.60
C ILE A 20 -4.68 7.00 -8.04
N TYR A 21 -4.95 6.68 -6.78
CA TYR A 21 -6.14 7.07 -6.04
C TYR A 21 -5.76 7.79 -4.75
N THR A 22 -6.62 8.68 -4.31
CA THR A 22 -6.53 9.34 -3.00
C THR A 22 -7.82 9.11 -2.22
N LEU A 23 -7.71 9.00 -0.91
CA LEU A 23 -8.83 8.91 0.01
C LEU A 23 -8.58 9.84 1.20
N THR A 24 -9.47 10.79 1.40
CA THR A 24 -9.47 11.63 2.60
C THR A 24 -10.64 11.25 3.49
N ALA A 25 -10.34 10.68 4.66
CA ALA A 25 -11.37 10.30 5.63
C ALA A 25 -10.83 10.44 7.06
N PRO A 26 -11.63 10.96 8.00
CA PRO A 26 -11.24 11.11 9.39
C PRO A 26 -10.84 9.78 10.04
N THR A 27 -10.04 9.85 11.12
CA THR A 27 -9.75 8.69 11.97
C THR A 27 -11.03 8.10 12.58
N GLY A 28 -11.07 6.80 12.78
CA GLY A 28 -12.24 6.13 13.38
C GLY A 28 -13.40 5.86 12.43
N THR A 29 -13.33 6.27 11.17
CA THR A 29 -14.41 6.04 10.18
C THR A 29 -14.42 4.63 9.58
N GLY A 30 -13.51 3.75 9.99
CA GLY A 30 -13.39 2.40 9.46
C GLY A 30 -12.54 2.32 8.18
N LYS A 31 -11.63 3.27 7.99
CA LYS A 31 -10.68 3.31 6.85
C LYS A 31 -10.01 1.96 6.59
N THR A 32 -9.47 1.31 7.62
CA THR A 32 -8.75 0.04 7.51
C THR A 32 -9.53 -1.01 6.71
N LEU A 33 -10.82 -1.18 6.99
CA LEU A 33 -11.68 -2.12 6.28
C LEU A 33 -12.04 -1.63 4.87
N ALA A 34 -12.28 -0.33 4.72
CA ALA A 34 -12.61 0.26 3.43
C ALA A 34 -11.42 0.17 2.44
N LEU A 35 -10.19 0.41 2.93
CA LEU A 35 -8.96 0.26 2.16
C LEU A 35 -8.73 -1.21 1.74
N LEU A 36 -8.95 -2.15 2.65
CA LEU A 36 -8.86 -3.58 2.32
C LEU A 36 -9.91 -3.98 1.28
N HIS A 37 -11.15 -3.50 1.42
CA HIS A 37 -12.23 -3.75 0.45
C HIS A 37 -11.86 -3.23 -0.94
N PHE A 38 -11.38 -1.98 -1.03
CA PHE A 38 -10.85 -1.43 -2.27
C PHE A 38 -9.80 -2.34 -2.89
N ALA A 39 -8.78 -2.73 -2.11
CA ALA A 39 -7.67 -3.52 -2.61
C ALA A 39 -8.09 -4.91 -3.10
N LEU A 40 -8.95 -5.59 -2.37
CA LEU A 40 -9.48 -6.90 -2.76
C LEU A 40 -10.29 -6.82 -4.07
N ARG A 41 -11.10 -5.77 -4.22
CA ARG A 41 -11.86 -5.52 -5.46
C ARG A 41 -10.94 -5.23 -6.63
N GLN A 42 -9.91 -4.40 -6.43
CA GLN A 42 -8.86 -4.11 -7.43
C GLN A 42 -8.16 -5.40 -7.88
N CYS A 43 -7.70 -6.22 -6.93
CA CYS A 43 -7.07 -7.49 -7.24
C CYS A 43 -7.98 -8.40 -8.07
N ARG A 44 -9.23 -8.54 -7.64
CA ARG A 44 -10.22 -9.38 -8.34
C ARG A 44 -10.52 -8.87 -9.74
N LYS A 45 -10.73 -7.56 -9.90
CA LYS A 45 -11.13 -6.94 -11.17
C LYS A 45 -10.01 -6.91 -12.19
N ASN A 46 -8.81 -6.56 -11.73
CA ASN A 46 -7.68 -6.25 -12.60
C ASN A 46 -6.59 -7.34 -12.62
N GLY A 47 -6.80 -8.47 -11.93
CA GLY A 47 -5.85 -9.59 -11.91
C GLY A 47 -4.55 -9.29 -11.15
N GLN A 48 -4.58 -8.32 -10.23
CA GLN A 48 -3.43 -8.04 -9.37
C GLN A 48 -3.27 -9.16 -8.33
N GLN A 49 -2.04 -9.46 -7.97
CA GLN A 49 -1.71 -10.67 -7.20
C GLN A 49 -1.34 -10.38 -5.75
N ARG A 50 -1.12 -9.11 -5.39
CA ARG A 50 -0.66 -8.72 -4.05
C ARG A 50 -1.30 -7.43 -3.61
N ILE A 51 -1.44 -7.35 -2.29
CA ILE A 51 -1.81 -6.13 -1.57
C ILE A 51 -0.64 -5.78 -0.65
N ILE A 52 -0.10 -4.58 -0.78
CA ILE A 52 0.99 -4.07 0.05
C ILE A 52 0.48 -2.86 0.79
N ILE A 53 0.42 -2.95 2.11
CA ILE A 53 -0.06 -1.88 2.99
C ILE A 53 1.12 -1.28 3.71
N VAL A 54 1.35 -0.01 3.46
CA VAL A 54 2.49 0.76 3.97
C VAL A 54 2.00 1.74 5.03
N LEU A 55 2.52 1.62 6.24
CA LEU A 55 2.17 2.44 7.40
C LEU A 55 3.39 3.20 7.91
N PRO A 56 3.22 4.39 8.53
CA PRO A 56 4.34 5.20 8.95
C PRO A 56 5.09 4.64 10.16
N PHE A 57 4.38 3.95 11.08
CA PHE A 57 4.91 3.54 12.37
C PHE A 57 4.69 2.05 12.64
N ILE A 58 5.63 1.43 13.38
CA ILE A 58 5.59 0.00 13.75
C ILE A 58 4.30 -0.32 14.51
N THR A 59 3.92 0.49 15.50
CA THR A 59 2.72 0.27 16.30
C THR A 59 1.45 0.21 15.45
N LEU A 60 1.32 1.10 14.47
CA LEU A 60 0.20 1.06 13.52
C LEU A 60 0.25 -0.17 12.62
N THR A 61 1.46 -0.58 12.21
CA THR A 61 1.67 -1.78 11.41
C THR A 61 1.19 -3.02 12.14
N GLU A 62 1.56 -3.17 13.41
CA GLU A 62 1.13 -4.29 14.27
C GLU A 62 -0.38 -4.30 14.49
N GLN A 63 -0.99 -3.14 14.83
CA GLN A 63 -2.42 -3.02 15.03
C GLN A 63 -3.21 -3.38 13.76
N ASN A 64 -2.82 -2.83 12.63
CA ASN A 64 -3.48 -3.13 11.36
C ASN A 64 -3.28 -4.58 10.93
N ALA A 65 -2.08 -5.15 11.14
CA ALA A 65 -1.81 -6.56 10.84
C ALA A 65 -2.72 -7.49 11.65
N ILE A 66 -2.98 -7.19 12.93
CA ILE A 66 -3.93 -7.94 13.76
C ILE A 66 -5.34 -7.89 13.17
N GLU A 67 -5.81 -6.71 12.78
CA GLU A 67 -7.15 -6.56 12.19
C GLU A 67 -7.28 -7.30 10.85
N TYR A 68 -6.27 -7.20 9.98
CA TYR A 68 -6.28 -7.91 8.72
C TYR A 68 -6.20 -9.43 8.89
N ARG A 69 -5.45 -9.94 9.89
CA ARG A 69 -5.40 -11.38 10.20
C ARG A 69 -6.73 -11.94 10.62
N LYS A 70 -7.52 -11.20 11.40
CA LYS A 70 -8.86 -11.62 11.80
C LYS A 70 -9.80 -11.87 10.60
N ILE A 71 -9.56 -11.17 9.50
CA ILE A 71 -10.39 -11.22 8.29
C ILE A 71 -9.86 -12.23 7.28
N LEU A 72 -8.56 -12.22 7.06
CA LEU A 72 -7.91 -12.95 5.95
C LEU A 72 -7.29 -14.28 6.40
N GLY A 73 -7.01 -14.43 7.69
CA GLY A 73 -6.23 -15.55 8.24
C GLY A 73 -4.73 -15.26 8.28
N ASP A 74 -4.01 -16.09 9.02
CA ASP A 74 -2.55 -15.93 9.22
C ASP A 74 -1.73 -16.36 8.00
N ASP A 75 -2.24 -17.32 7.24
CA ASP A 75 -1.50 -17.97 6.15
C ASP A 75 -1.26 -17.07 4.93
N VAL A 76 -2.00 -15.98 4.80
CA VAL A 76 -1.93 -15.09 3.63
C VAL A 76 -1.26 -13.75 3.93
N LEU A 77 -0.93 -13.47 5.21
CA LEU A 77 -0.46 -12.16 5.64
C LEU A 77 0.97 -12.21 6.18
N LEU A 78 1.84 -11.42 5.57
CA LEU A 78 3.18 -11.14 6.07
C LEU A 78 3.22 -9.75 6.72
N GLU A 79 3.75 -9.69 7.94
CA GLU A 79 4.08 -8.45 8.62
C GLU A 79 5.60 -8.26 8.60
N ASP A 80 6.09 -7.20 7.94
CA ASP A 80 7.52 -6.93 7.72
C ASP A 80 7.92 -5.56 8.29
N HIS A 81 8.47 -5.56 9.50
CA HIS A 81 9.08 -4.38 10.13
C HIS A 81 10.32 -4.77 10.95
N SER A 82 11.12 -3.77 11.35
CA SER A 82 12.47 -4.00 11.94
C SER A 82 12.47 -4.72 13.29
N GLN A 83 11.39 -4.60 14.07
CA GLN A 83 11.31 -5.18 15.41
C GLN A 83 10.69 -6.59 15.45
N ARG A 84 10.15 -7.07 14.32
CA ARG A 84 9.52 -8.40 14.30
C ARG A 84 10.57 -9.50 14.32
N GLN A 85 10.46 -10.39 15.31
CA GLN A 85 11.21 -11.63 15.33
C GLN A 85 10.55 -12.63 14.38
N LEU A 86 11.21 -12.91 13.26
CA LEU A 86 10.75 -13.86 12.26
C LEU A 86 11.50 -15.19 12.43
N THR A 87 10.80 -16.31 12.24
CA THR A 87 11.42 -17.62 12.04
C THR A 87 12.26 -17.60 10.75
N GLU A 88 13.13 -18.60 10.57
CA GLU A 88 13.93 -18.68 9.33
C GLU A 88 13.08 -18.75 8.07
N GLU A 89 11.97 -19.47 8.13
CA GLU A 89 11.03 -19.57 7.02
C GLU A 89 10.34 -18.24 6.73
N GLN A 90 9.82 -17.58 7.76
CA GLN A 90 9.22 -16.26 7.64
C GLN A 90 10.22 -15.21 7.12
N ARG A 91 11.50 -15.29 7.48
CA ARG A 91 12.56 -14.43 6.93
C ARG A 91 12.72 -14.59 5.42
N LYS A 92 12.64 -15.82 4.91
CA LYS A 92 12.69 -16.08 3.46
C LYS A 92 11.52 -15.43 2.72
N PHE A 93 10.30 -15.51 3.28
CA PHE A 93 9.13 -14.83 2.74
C PHE A 93 9.26 -13.30 2.82
N ALA A 94 9.72 -12.76 3.95
CA ALA A 94 9.93 -11.33 4.14
C ALA A 94 10.99 -10.75 3.20
N GLN A 95 12.06 -11.50 2.92
CA GLN A 95 13.11 -11.08 1.98
C GLN A 95 12.60 -10.97 0.54
N ARG A 96 11.58 -11.74 0.18
CA ARG A 96 11.05 -11.82 -1.19
C ARG A 96 9.69 -11.17 -1.35
N TRP A 97 9.01 -10.84 -0.27
CA TRP A 97 7.59 -10.42 -0.27
C TRP A 97 6.70 -11.41 -1.03
N ASP A 98 6.85 -12.69 -0.68
CA ASP A 98 6.24 -13.79 -1.40
C ASP A 98 4.88 -14.22 -0.80
N MET A 99 4.17 -13.27 -0.19
CA MET A 99 2.84 -13.45 0.39
C MET A 99 1.80 -12.59 -0.33
N PRO A 100 0.54 -13.02 -0.36
CA PRO A 100 -0.54 -12.26 -1.00
C PRO A 100 -0.79 -10.89 -0.36
N VAL A 101 -0.69 -10.79 0.95
CA VAL A 101 -0.88 -9.54 1.70
C VAL A 101 0.36 -9.24 2.53
N ILE A 102 0.89 -8.04 2.38
CA ILE A 102 2.07 -7.57 3.09
C ILE A 102 1.71 -6.29 3.82
N VAL A 103 1.91 -6.27 5.14
CA VAL A 103 1.78 -5.09 5.98
C VAL A 103 3.18 -4.69 6.44
N THR A 104 3.61 -3.50 6.09
CA THR A 104 5.00 -3.06 6.30
C THR A 104 5.09 -1.59 6.70
N THR A 105 6.23 -1.20 7.25
CA THR A 105 6.49 0.22 7.53
C THR A 105 7.01 0.96 6.30
N SER A 106 6.79 2.28 6.25
CA SER A 106 7.34 3.15 5.19
C SER A 106 8.85 3.01 5.07
N VAL A 107 9.57 2.91 6.19
CA VAL A 107 11.03 2.72 6.20
C VAL A 107 11.41 1.43 5.47
N ARG A 108 10.78 0.31 5.79
CA ARG A 108 11.07 -0.98 5.14
C ARG A 108 10.67 -1.01 3.67
N PHE A 109 9.57 -0.33 3.35
CA PHE A 109 9.14 -0.17 1.96
C PHE A 109 10.17 0.60 1.15
N PHE A 110 10.63 1.74 1.64
CA PHE A 110 11.62 2.58 0.95
C PHE A 110 13.01 1.94 0.92
N GLU A 111 13.44 1.24 1.97
CA GLU A 111 14.64 0.41 1.93
C GLU A 111 14.56 -0.64 0.81
N GLY A 112 13.40 -1.27 0.65
CA GLY A 112 13.15 -2.21 -0.44
C GLY A 112 13.19 -1.57 -1.82
N LEU A 113 12.73 -0.33 -1.93
CA LEU A 113 12.61 0.40 -3.20
C LEU A 113 13.95 1.02 -3.66
N PHE A 114 14.71 1.60 -2.73
CA PHE A 114 15.87 2.44 -3.06
C PHE A 114 17.23 1.82 -2.69
N ALA A 115 17.29 0.81 -1.83
CA ALA A 115 18.57 0.21 -1.48
C ALA A 115 19.09 -0.73 -2.58
N ALA A 116 20.29 -0.47 -3.06
CA ALA A 116 20.96 -1.22 -4.12
C ALA A 116 21.43 -2.63 -3.72
N LYS A 117 20.83 -3.23 -2.68
CA LYS A 117 21.20 -4.58 -2.23
C LYS A 117 20.40 -5.64 -2.98
N ALA A 118 21.04 -6.72 -3.40
CA ALA A 118 20.43 -7.82 -4.14
C ALA A 118 19.12 -8.39 -3.55
N PRO A 119 18.95 -8.53 -2.22
CA PRO A 119 17.67 -8.94 -1.65
C PRO A 119 16.53 -7.95 -1.91
N ASN A 120 16.84 -6.65 -1.99
CA ASN A 120 15.85 -5.60 -2.18
C ASN A 120 15.37 -5.51 -3.64
N LEU A 121 16.23 -5.81 -4.61
CA LEU A 121 15.84 -5.90 -6.03
C LEU A 121 14.75 -6.96 -6.26
N ARG A 122 14.72 -8.01 -5.46
CA ARG A 122 13.66 -9.04 -5.52
C ARG A 122 12.30 -8.49 -5.08
N LYS A 123 12.27 -7.58 -4.10
CA LYS A 123 11.04 -6.90 -3.68
C LYS A 123 10.45 -6.02 -4.78
N LEU A 124 11.30 -5.34 -5.58
CA LEU A 124 10.85 -4.51 -6.70
C LEU A 124 10.03 -5.30 -7.73
N HIS A 125 10.41 -6.52 -8.04
CA HIS A 125 9.63 -7.36 -8.96
C HIS A 125 8.24 -7.70 -8.41
N ARG A 126 8.09 -7.72 -7.09
CA ARG A 126 6.82 -8.02 -6.42
C ARG A 126 5.86 -6.83 -6.35
N LEU A 127 6.35 -5.61 -6.60
CA LEU A 127 5.50 -4.44 -6.76
C LEU A 127 4.70 -4.49 -8.07
N ALA A 128 5.19 -5.22 -9.07
CA ALA A 128 4.42 -5.45 -10.29
C ALA A 128 3.16 -6.29 -9.98
N ASN A 129 2.05 -5.94 -10.61
CA ASN A 129 0.76 -6.59 -10.41
C ASN A 129 0.29 -6.55 -8.95
N SER A 130 0.43 -5.40 -8.30
CA SER A 130 0.03 -5.21 -6.91
C SER A 130 -0.84 -3.97 -6.71
N VAL A 131 -1.59 -3.99 -5.62
CA VAL A 131 -2.23 -2.81 -5.02
C VAL A 131 -1.35 -2.34 -3.88
N ILE A 132 -0.91 -1.10 -3.92
CA ILE A 132 -0.07 -0.49 -2.89
C ILE A 132 -0.89 0.59 -2.18
N ILE A 133 -1.10 0.43 -0.89
CA ILE A 133 -1.84 1.37 -0.05
C ILE A 133 -0.85 2.07 0.88
N PHE A 134 -0.79 3.38 0.82
CA PHE A 134 -0.12 4.21 1.82
C PHE A 134 -1.18 4.74 2.78
N ASP A 135 -1.29 4.13 3.95
CA ASP A 135 -2.19 4.64 4.99
C ASP A 135 -1.45 5.66 5.87
N GLU A 136 -2.18 6.65 6.35
CA GLU A 136 -1.63 7.84 7.02
C GLU A 136 -0.52 8.54 6.19
N ALA A 137 -0.79 8.69 4.88
CA ALA A 137 0.18 9.18 3.90
C ALA A 137 0.73 10.59 4.21
N GLN A 138 0.03 11.40 5.00
CA GLN A 138 0.54 12.70 5.49
C GLN A 138 1.80 12.58 6.36
N SER A 139 2.07 11.38 6.90
CA SER A 139 3.28 11.12 7.70
C SER A 139 4.49 10.72 6.85
N LEU A 140 4.34 10.62 5.53
CA LEU A 140 5.46 10.36 4.62
C LEU A 140 6.33 11.61 4.53
N SER A 141 7.65 11.40 4.54
CA SER A 141 8.61 12.50 4.37
C SER A 141 8.38 13.21 3.03
N ALA A 142 8.24 14.52 3.07
CA ALA A 142 8.09 15.36 1.88
C ALA A 142 9.27 15.19 0.89
N GLU A 143 10.45 14.87 1.39
CA GLU A 143 11.65 14.67 0.58
C GLU A 143 11.61 13.35 -0.21
N LEU A 144 11.08 12.27 0.39
CA LEU A 144 11.00 10.95 -0.23
C LEU A 144 9.78 10.81 -1.16
N PHE A 145 8.75 11.61 -0.94
CA PHE A 145 7.49 11.51 -1.65
C PHE A 145 7.62 11.68 -3.18
N PRO A 146 8.32 12.72 -3.71
CA PRO A 146 8.49 12.89 -5.15
C PRO A 146 9.28 11.75 -5.81
N ALA A 147 10.34 11.25 -5.15
CA ALA A 147 11.13 10.14 -5.66
C ALA A 147 10.31 8.84 -5.69
N THR A 148 9.50 8.61 -4.66
CA THR A 148 8.58 7.48 -4.56
C THR A 148 7.58 7.50 -5.70
N LEU A 149 6.91 8.63 -5.90
CA LEU A 149 5.90 8.77 -6.96
C LEU A 149 6.50 8.56 -8.35
N LYS A 150 7.64 9.17 -8.66
CA LYS A 150 8.34 8.96 -9.93
C LYS A 150 8.67 7.50 -10.17
N THR A 151 9.18 6.81 -9.15
CA THR A 151 9.53 5.39 -9.26
C THR A 151 8.29 4.54 -9.50
N ILE A 152 7.19 4.82 -8.80
CA ILE A 152 5.97 4.03 -8.93
C ILE A 152 5.24 4.39 -10.23
N GLN A 153 5.20 5.64 -10.65
CA GLN A 153 4.71 6.02 -11.99
C GLN A 153 5.48 5.30 -13.09
N ALA A 154 6.81 5.22 -12.97
CA ALA A 154 7.63 4.44 -13.88
C ALA A 154 7.25 2.95 -13.87
N LEU A 155 6.95 2.38 -12.70
CA LEU A 155 6.47 1.00 -12.56
C LEU A 155 5.07 0.83 -13.16
N CYS A 156 4.16 1.77 -12.98
CA CYS A 156 2.82 1.76 -13.56
C CYS A 156 2.86 1.84 -15.09
N ASN A 157 3.80 2.61 -15.64
CA ASN A 157 3.94 2.84 -17.08
C ASN A 157 4.70 1.72 -17.81
N LEU A 158 5.28 0.75 -17.10
CA LEU A 158 5.93 -0.37 -17.75
C LEU A 158 4.89 -1.30 -18.41
N PRO A 159 5.09 -1.70 -19.69
CA PRO A 159 4.19 -2.63 -20.36
C PRO A 159 3.96 -3.90 -19.54
N LYS A 160 2.71 -4.30 -19.37
CA LYS A 160 2.29 -5.49 -18.61
C LYS A 160 2.48 -5.41 -17.08
N LYS A 161 2.75 -4.23 -16.50
CA LYS A 161 2.78 -4.06 -15.04
C LYS A 161 1.52 -3.34 -14.58
N ASN A 162 0.68 -4.08 -13.89
CA ASN A 162 -0.63 -3.67 -13.40
C ASN A 162 -0.48 -3.26 -11.93
N VAL A 163 -0.23 -1.98 -11.66
CA VAL A 163 -0.05 -1.45 -10.31
C VAL A 163 -1.11 -0.41 -10.02
N THR A 164 -1.77 -0.55 -8.88
CA THR A 164 -2.69 0.46 -8.34
C THR A 164 -2.09 1.03 -7.07
N MET A 165 -2.21 2.33 -6.89
CA MET A 165 -1.80 3.01 -5.67
C MET A 165 -2.96 3.74 -5.05
N LEU A 166 -3.05 3.68 -3.74
CA LEU A 166 -4.02 4.43 -2.96
C LEU A 166 -3.30 5.14 -1.79
N PHE A 167 -3.43 6.46 -1.74
CA PHE A 167 -2.97 7.27 -0.62
C PHE A 167 -4.15 7.62 0.27
N SER A 168 -4.12 7.14 1.49
CA SER A 168 -5.13 7.40 2.50
C SER A 168 -4.60 8.38 3.54
N THR A 169 -5.37 9.43 3.84
CA THR A 169 -5.01 10.48 4.79
C THR A 169 -6.18 10.84 5.70
N ALA A 170 -5.87 11.33 6.89
CA ALA A 170 -6.88 11.94 7.75
C ALA A 170 -7.17 13.40 7.36
N THR A 171 -6.16 14.10 6.84
CA THR A 171 -6.23 15.48 6.34
C THR A 171 -5.54 15.51 4.99
N GLN A 172 -6.12 16.19 4.02
CA GLN A 172 -5.50 16.32 2.69
C GLN A 172 -4.17 17.07 2.76
N PRO A 173 -3.04 16.44 2.46
CA PRO A 173 -1.81 17.17 2.18
C PRO A 173 -1.94 17.85 0.82
N ASP A 174 -1.40 19.04 0.68
CA ASP A 174 -1.34 19.72 -0.61
C ASP A 174 -0.28 19.09 -1.51
N TYR A 175 -0.62 17.97 -2.13
CA TYR A 175 0.25 17.29 -3.09
C TYR A 175 0.43 18.07 -4.39
N GLN A 176 -0.43 19.08 -4.67
CA GLN A 176 -0.36 19.90 -5.87
C GLN A 176 0.78 20.92 -5.80
N SER A 177 1.26 21.22 -4.59
CA SER A 177 2.38 22.16 -4.38
C SER A 177 3.77 21.55 -4.62
N ILE A 178 3.88 20.25 -4.93
CA ILE A 178 5.19 19.61 -5.17
C ILE A 178 5.69 19.98 -6.57
N PRO A 179 6.81 20.73 -6.69
CA PRO A 179 7.33 21.16 -7.98
C PRO A 179 7.67 19.98 -8.90
N ASN A 180 7.31 20.10 -10.19
CA ASN A 180 7.59 19.11 -11.23
C ASN A 180 6.88 17.75 -11.08
N LEU A 181 5.80 17.67 -10.32
CA LEU A 181 4.98 16.48 -10.23
C LEU A 181 3.68 16.68 -11.01
N THR A 182 3.55 16.08 -12.18
CA THR A 182 2.26 15.93 -12.85
C THR A 182 1.51 14.77 -12.19
N TRP A 183 0.64 15.12 -11.26
CA TRP A 183 -0.13 14.18 -10.48
C TRP A 183 -1.55 14.08 -11.04
N HIS A 184 -1.94 12.93 -11.50
CA HIS A 184 -3.31 12.62 -11.83
C HIS A 184 -3.80 11.50 -10.91
N ALA A 185 -4.41 11.89 -9.79
CA ALA A 185 -5.03 10.95 -8.86
C ALA A 185 -6.56 11.10 -8.93
N THR A 186 -7.26 9.99 -8.79
CA THR A 186 -8.72 9.97 -8.64
C THR A 186 -9.04 9.98 -7.15
N GLU A 187 -9.76 10.99 -6.68
CA GLU A 187 -10.28 11.04 -5.30
C GLU A 187 -11.49 10.12 -5.17
N LEU A 188 -11.54 9.38 -4.03
CA LEU A 188 -12.60 8.41 -3.70
C LEU A 188 -13.65 9.01 -2.78
#